data_c654ce86a0b9cff073a3f17d2f584e13
#
_entry.id   c654ce86a0b9cff073a3f17d2f584e13
#
_cell.length_a   1.000
_cell.length_b   1.000
_cell.length_c   1.000
_cell.angle_alpha   90.00
_cell.angle_beta   90.00
_cell.angle_gamma   90.00
#
_symmetry.space_group_name_H-M   'P 1'
#
loop_
_entity.id
_entity.type
_entity.pdbx_description
1 polymer ?
#
loop_
_entity_poly.entity_id
_entity_poly.type
_entity_poly.pdbx_seq_one_letter_code
_entity_poly.pdbx_strand_id
1 'polypeptide(L)'
;MAHFEKRLSSETKFEGRVITVTLDREELENGGTSTREVVRHHGGAGVAALNDEGEIYLVRQYRYALDRELIEIPAGKLEKGEDPLEAAKRELGEEAGLAAAEYRDL
;
A
#
# COMPACT_ATOMS: atom_id res chain seq x y z
N MET A 1 20.35 -17.25 -6.75
CA MET A 1 20.76 -16.08 -7.56
C MET A 1 19.81 -14.93 -7.26
N ALA A 2 20.33 -13.79 -6.89
CA ALA A 2 19.52 -12.62 -6.68
C ALA A 2 19.13 -11.98 -8.02
N HIS A 3 17.87 -11.56 -8.12
CA HIS A 3 17.39 -10.81 -9.28
C HIS A 3 17.35 -9.33 -8.93
N PHE A 4 17.83 -8.51 -9.83
CA PHE A 4 17.81 -7.06 -9.62
C PHE A 4 17.82 -6.30 -10.95
N GLU A 5 17.37 -5.06 -10.88
CA GLU A 5 17.48 -4.08 -11.96
C GLU A 5 18.16 -2.84 -11.39
N LYS A 6 19.11 -2.31 -12.12
CA LYS A 6 19.88 -1.14 -11.67
C LYS A 6 19.33 0.12 -12.28
N ARG A 7 18.95 1.08 -11.42
CA ARG A 7 18.50 2.38 -11.89
C ARG A 7 19.66 3.16 -12.50
N LEU A 8 19.48 3.60 -13.74
CA LEU A 8 20.44 4.43 -14.45
C LEU A 8 20.08 5.91 -14.37
N SER A 9 18.79 6.23 -14.44
CA SER A 9 18.29 7.60 -14.33
C SER A 9 16.86 7.62 -13.85
N SER A 10 16.41 8.75 -13.35
CA SER A 10 15.04 8.95 -12.90
C SER A 10 14.62 10.37 -13.21
N GLU A 11 13.44 10.53 -13.77
CA GLU A 11 12.86 11.83 -14.08
C GLU A 11 11.47 11.92 -13.46
N THR A 12 11.22 12.97 -12.68
CA THR A 12 9.89 13.21 -12.10
C THR A 12 8.96 13.73 -13.19
N LYS A 13 7.86 13.03 -13.41
CA LYS A 13 6.84 13.41 -14.39
C LYS A 13 5.64 14.08 -13.75
N PHE A 14 5.34 13.77 -12.51
CA PHE A 14 4.25 14.37 -11.76
C PHE A 14 4.58 14.35 -10.29
N GLU A 15 4.34 15.46 -9.62
CA GLU A 15 4.53 15.58 -8.17
C GLU A 15 3.23 16.10 -7.58
N GLY A 16 2.50 15.20 -6.90
CA GLY A 16 1.24 15.50 -6.27
C GLY A 16 1.34 15.57 -4.76
N ARG A 17 0.21 15.77 -4.12
CA ARG A 17 0.15 15.81 -2.65
C ARG A 17 0.32 14.42 -2.03
N VAL A 18 -0.10 13.38 -2.74
CA VAL A 18 -0.11 12.01 -2.24
C VAL A 18 0.94 11.16 -2.91
N ILE A 19 1.13 11.34 -4.21
CA ILE A 19 2.04 10.51 -5.00
C ILE A 19 3.02 11.37 -5.79
N THR A 20 4.16 10.76 -6.10
CA THR A 20 5.10 11.26 -7.09
C THR A 20 5.25 10.18 -8.15
N VAL A 21 5.15 10.55 -9.43
CA VAL A 21 5.33 9.61 -10.53
C VAL A 21 6.67 9.91 -11.18
N THR A 22 7.50 8.88 -11.29
CA THR A 22 8.81 8.99 -11.95
C THR A 22 8.88 8.06 -13.15
N LEU A 23 9.62 8.50 -14.16
CA LEU A 23 10.03 7.64 -15.26
C LEU A 23 11.48 7.27 -15.02
N ASP A 24 11.70 6.01 -14.71
CA ASP A 24 13.03 5.49 -14.40
C ASP A 24 13.55 4.68 -15.58
N ARG A 25 14.82 4.85 -15.87
CA ARG A 25 15.52 4.02 -16.83
C ARG A 25 16.43 3.07 -16.06
N GLU A 26 16.37 1.78 -16.40
CA GLU A 26 17.16 0.79 -15.68
C GLU A 26 17.90 -0.15 -16.62
N GLU A 27 18.94 -0.75 -16.05
CA GLU A 27 19.69 -1.83 -16.69
C GLU A 27 19.14 -3.15 -16.19
N LEU A 28 18.78 -4.02 -17.12
CA LEU A 28 18.26 -5.35 -16.85
C LEU A 28 19.41 -6.32 -16.57
N GLU A 29 19.10 -7.46 -15.97
CA GLU A 29 20.08 -8.50 -15.64
C GLU A 29 20.88 -8.98 -16.86
N ASN A 30 20.25 -8.98 -18.04
CA ASN A 30 20.90 -9.40 -19.29
C ASN A 30 21.77 -8.32 -19.95
N GLY A 31 21.92 -7.17 -19.31
CA GLY A 31 22.67 -6.03 -19.83
C GLY A 31 21.88 -5.08 -20.73
N GLY A 32 20.63 -5.42 -21.05
CA GLY A 32 19.75 -4.53 -21.79
C GLY A 32 19.22 -3.39 -20.93
N THR A 33 18.52 -2.45 -21.55
CA THR A 33 17.90 -1.33 -20.84
C THR A 33 16.40 -1.29 -21.10
N SER A 34 15.66 -0.75 -20.14
CA SER A 34 14.21 -0.56 -20.25
C SER A 34 13.81 0.67 -19.44
N THR A 35 12.52 0.98 -19.43
CA THR A 35 11.98 2.06 -18.61
C THR A 35 10.88 1.54 -17.71
N ARG A 36 10.70 2.20 -16.56
CA ARG A 36 9.63 1.90 -15.61
C ARG A 36 8.92 3.19 -15.22
N GLU A 37 7.61 3.13 -15.24
CA GLU A 37 6.76 4.20 -14.69
C GLU A 37 6.48 3.82 -13.25
N VAL A 38 7.01 4.60 -12.30
CA VAL A 38 6.96 4.27 -10.88
C VAL A 38 6.09 5.27 -10.15
N VAL A 39 5.11 4.76 -9.40
CA VAL A 39 4.30 5.57 -8.50
C VAL A 39 4.90 5.46 -7.10
N ARG A 40 5.39 6.59 -6.58
CA ARG A 40 5.96 6.68 -5.24
C ARG A 40 4.87 7.08 -4.26
N HIS A 41 4.69 6.30 -3.23
CA HIS A 41 3.66 6.48 -2.21
C HIS A 41 4.23 6.09 -0.85
N HIS A 42 3.69 6.66 0.22
CA HIS A 42 4.16 6.34 1.59
C HIS A 42 3.81 4.91 2.04
N GLY A 43 2.92 4.27 1.33
CA GLY A 43 2.45 2.95 1.68
C GLY A 43 1.12 2.96 2.41
N GLY A 44 0.62 1.78 2.71
CA GLY A 44 -0.61 1.58 3.43
C GLY A 44 -0.51 0.36 4.33
N ALA A 45 -1.43 0.26 5.26
CA ALA A 45 -1.58 -0.90 6.12
C ALA A 45 -3.03 -1.35 6.10
N GLY A 46 -3.24 -2.64 5.98
CA GLY A 46 -4.56 -3.24 6.04
C GLY A 46 -4.62 -4.30 7.13
N VAL A 47 -5.82 -4.63 7.56
CA VAL A 47 -6.03 -5.61 8.63
C VAL A 47 -7.04 -6.65 8.17
N ALA A 48 -6.65 -7.92 8.22
CA ALA A 48 -7.60 -9.03 8.14
C ALA A 48 -8.02 -9.36 9.57
N ALA A 49 -9.14 -8.79 10.00
CA ALA A 49 -9.63 -8.95 11.37
C ALA A 49 -10.62 -10.10 11.43
N LEU A 50 -10.32 -11.10 12.26
CA LEU A 50 -11.16 -12.29 12.45
C LEU A 50 -11.73 -12.30 13.86
N ASN A 51 -12.99 -12.74 13.99
CA ASN A 51 -13.56 -13.02 15.29
C ASN A 51 -13.30 -14.49 15.68
N ASP A 52 -13.79 -14.91 16.85
CA ASP A 52 -13.60 -16.27 17.37
C ASP A 52 -14.32 -17.33 16.52
N GLU A 53 -15.27 -16.92 15.69
CA GLU A 53 -16.04 -17.80 14.84
C GLU A 53 -15.44 -17.94 13.43
N GLY A 54 -14.29 -17.30 13.19
CA GLY A 54 -13.61 -17.36 11.89
C GLY A 54 -14.20 -16.42 10.85
N GLU A 55 -15.03 -15.48 11.23
CA GLU A 55 -15.61 -14.49 10.34
C GLU A 55 -14.67 -13.30 10.19
N ILE A 56 -14.57 -12.77 8.97
CA ILE A 56 -13.74 -11.60 8.68
C ILE A 56 -14.59 -10.33 8.67
N TYR A 57 -14.06 -9.26 9.26
CA TYR A 57 -14.69 -7.94 9.22
C TYR A 57 -14.31 -7.22 7.95
N LEU A 58 -15.32 -6.73 7.24
CA LEU A 58 -15.13 -5.98 6.00
C LEU A 58 -15.82 -4.64 6.12
N VAL A 59 -15.34 -3.66 5.36
CA VAL A 59 -15.92 -2.34 5.25
C VAL A 59 -16.33 -2.08 3.82
N ARG A 60 -17.32 -1.21 3.64
CA ARG A 60 -17.80 -0.82 2.33
C ARG A 60 -17.39 0.63 2.09
N GLN A 61 -16.68 0.88 0.98
CA GLN A 61 -16.19 2.21 0.65
C GLN A 61 -16.38 2.51 -0.82
N TYR A 62 -16.75 3.76 -1.12
CA TYR A 62 -16.78 4.23 -2.49
C TYR A 62 -15.34 4.54 -2.95
N ARG A 63 -14.96 3.96 -4.06
CA ARG A 63 -13.63 4.17 -4.65
C ARG A 63 -13.76 4.97 -5.94
N TYR A 64 -13.42 6.24 -5.85
CA TYR A 64 -13.57 7.21 -6.94
C TYR A 64 -12.90 6.73 -8.24
N ALA A 65 -11.69 6.19 -8.15
CA ALA A 65 -10.94 5.74 -9.33
C ALA A 65 -11.64 4.61 -10.08
N LEU A 66 -12.46 3.82 -9.39
CA LEU A 66 -13.21 2.72 -9.97
C LEU A 66 -14.70 3.07 -10.18
N ASP A 67 -15.11 4.24 -9.69
CA ASP A 67 -16.49 4.74 -9.77
C ASP A 67 -17.52 3.75 -9.24
N ARG A 68 -17.22 3.14 -8.10
CA ARG A 68 -18.13 2.20 -7.45
C ARG A 68 -17.74 1.94 -5.99
N GLU A 69 -18.69 1.39 -5.24
CA GLU A 69 -18.38 0.84 -3.92
C GLU A 69 -17.64 -0.48 -4.02
N LEU A 70 -16.69 -0.68 -3.12
CA LEU A 70 -16.00 -1.94 -2.94
C LEU A 70 -16.16 -2.40 -1.50
N ILE A 71 -16.16 -3.72 -1.33
CA ILE A 71 -16.08 -4.37 -0.02
C ILE A 71 -14.60 -4.71 0.20
N GLU A 72 -14.04 -4.21 1.29
CA GLU A 72 -12.60 -4.25 1.53
C GLU A 72 -12.29 -4.59 2.99
N ILE A 73 -11.07 -5.04 3.23
CA ILE A 73 -10.58 -5.07 4.61
C ILE A 73 -10.32 -3.64 5.10
N PRO A 74 -10.42 -3.37 6.40
CA PRO A 74 -10.02 -2.07 6.95
C PRO A 74 -8.57 -1.77 6.60
N ALA A 75 -8.33 -0.61 6.03
CA ALA A 75 -7.00 -0.22 5.56
C ALA A 75 -6.91 1.30 5.40
N GLY A 76 -5.70 1.81 5.45
CA GLY A 76 -5.47 3.23 5.21
C GLY A 76 -4.01 3.52 4.92
N LYS A 77 -3.73 4.76 4.54
CA LYS A 77 -2.39 5.22 4.22
C LYS A 77 -1.55 5.34 5.48
N LEU A 78 -0.27 5.00 5.36
CA LEU A 78 0.70 5.29 6.41
C LEU A 78 0.96 6.78 6.45
N GLU A 79 1.03 7.34 7.66
CA GLU A 79 1.58 8.65 7.87
C GLU A 79 3.11 8.56 7.77
N LYS A 80 3.75 9.68 7.45
CA LYS A 80 5.19 9.71 7.28
C LYS A 80 5.89 9.24 8.56
N GLY A 81 6.68 8.16 8.44
CA GLY A 81 7.39 7.58 9.56
C GLY A 81 6.55 6.73 10.51
N GLU A 82 5.29 6.51 10.19
CA GLU A 82 4.42 5.68 11.01
C GLU A 82 4.78 4.19 10.88
N ASP A 83 4.82 3.49 12.01
CA ASP A 83 5.00 2.04 12.03
C ASP A 83 3.76 1.35 11.42
N PRO A 84 3.92 0.40 10.48
CA PRO A 84 2.78 -0.29 9.85
C PRO A 84 1.83 -0.96 10.84
N LEU A 85 2.33 -1.55 11.92
CA LEU A 85 1.48 -2.18 12.94
C LEU A 85 0.63 -1.14 13.67
N GLU A 86 1.21 0.00 14.03
CA GLU A 86 0.47 1.07 14.69
C GLU A 86 -0.57 1.68 13.74
N ALA A 87 -0.23 1.82 12.46
CA ALA A 87 -1.18 2.27 11.44
C ALA A 87 -2.36 1.29 11.31
N ALA A 88 -2.07 -0.02 11.30
CA ALA A 88 -3.11 -1.05 11.22
C ALA A 88 -4.06 -0.98 12.43
N LYS A 89 -3.54 -0.80 13.63
CA LYS A 89 -4.36 -0.64 14.84
C LYS A 89 -5.24 0.59 14.76
N ARG A 90 -4.68 1.71 14.32
CA ARG A 90 -5.42 2.96 14.15
C ARG A 90 -6.53 2.81 13.13
N GLU A 91 -6.24 2.25 11.96
CA GLU A 91 -7.21 2.07 10.89
C GLU A 91 -8.32 1.09 11.27
N LEU A 92 -8.00 0.04 12.01
CA LEU A 92 -9.02 -0.89 12.50
C LEU A 92 -10.00 -0.17 13.44
N GLY A 93 -9.50 0.68 14.31
CA GLY A 93 -10.33 1.49 15.20
C GLY A 93 -11.17 2.51 14.45
N GLU A 94 -10.55 3.26 13.53
CA GLU A 94 -11.22 4.34 12.79
C GLU A 94 -12.27 3.83 11.81
N GLU A 95 -11.95 2.79 11.04
CA GLU A 95 -12.83 2.30 9.98
C GLU A 95 -13.86 1.28 10.44
N ALA A 96 -13.52 0.43 11.41
CA ALA A 96 -14.40 -0.65 11.85
C ALA A 96 -14.85 -0.52 13.32
N GLY A 97 -14.27 0.41 14.07
CA GLY A 97 -14.59 0.57 15.49
C GLY A 97 -14.15 -0.60 16.35
N LEU A 98 -13.12 -1.33 15.91
CA LEU A 98 -12.66 -2.56 16.54
C LEU A 98 -11.28 -2.41 17.14
N ALA A 99 -10.99 -3.25 18.13
CA ALA A 99 -9.66 -3.47 18.66
C ALA A 99 -9.45 -4.98 18.74
N ALA A 100 -8.23 -5.42 18.46
CA ALA A 100 -7.90 -6.84 18.51
C ALA A 100 -7.07 -7.16 19.74
N ALA A 101 -7.25 -8.37 20.28
CA ALA A 101 -6.46 -8.86 21.39
C ALA A 101 -5.06 -9.30 20.96
N GLU A 102 -4.92 -9.73 19.72
CA GLU A 102 -3.66 -10.24 19.18
C GLU A 102 -3.47 -9.78 17.74
N TYR A 103 -2.24 -9.38 17.40
CA TYR A 103 -1.85 -8.98 16.04
C TYR A 103 -0.71 -9.85 15.54
N ARG A 104 -0.76 -10.18 14.26
CA ARG A 104 0.27 -10.97 13.61
C ARG A 104 0.56 -10.40 12.23
N ASP A 105 1.84 -10.22 11.90
CA ASP A 105 2.26 -9.82 10.56
C ASP A 105 2.08 -10.97 9.57
N LEU A 106 1.66 -10.64 8.38
CA LEU A 106 1.53 -11.59 7.29
C LEU A 106 2.58 -11.37 6.20
#